data_7104f6ceee14c28a26f48fd0ff7d6619
#
_entry.id   7104f6ceee14c28a26f48fd0ff7d6619
#
_cell.length_a   1.000
_cell.length_b   1.000
_cell.length_c   1.000
_cell.angle_alpha   90.00
_cell.angle_beta   90.00
_cell.angle_gamma   90.00
#
_symmetry.space_group_name_H-M   'P 1'
#
loop_
_entity.id
_entity.type
_entity.pdbx_description
1 polymer ?
#
loop_
_entity_poly.entity_id
_entity_poly.type
_entity_poly.pdbx_seq_one_letter_code
_entity_poly.pdbx_strand_id
1 'polypeptide(L)'
;MNLIGLRIKNIRKEKQLTLKDVAQGIISVPYLANIENGIKIASLETLIHIAKRLEVQEQILLISEEESNKELQKEMDAIFELLVFSNTAEMESRLNSIAENVDLLHESPAVELSFYCLQTAYYYKTWEFSKAEEIEAKYLNNTKKRAEESFPRQLLSYYYYGQAVKHSHATCDYQLAVEYWEKCVDLTENKGFQVVFHVCICINYICQSIYEPALAHIKQALELIKDEEQERIVAILYFYGYIYFQIGFMAEAKNRFEQAVEYFEKYPESKKIYYFVVQLKMAEIENIEGNEALFNEKIASLYEELMAYETTNTSFNNNDYLVITELMVIFAEKGFVDEAASLMGLMNKVDERVKELNFFIEYTETLLLYHQNEQVSYEEKMIKLLKKIDDSNDPILIDRVKKHASKHFAKSTKYKMAYDILS
;
A
#
# COMPACT_ATOMS: atom_id res chain seq x y z
N MET A 1 -11.01 22.91 19.08
CA MET A 1 -10.10 22.29 20.07
C MET A 1 -8.68 22.78 19.82
N ASN A 2 -7.88 22.92 20.83
CA ASN A 2 -6.60 23.61 20.68
C ASN A 2 -5.45 22.61 20.36
N LEU A 3 -4.96 22.59 19.13
CA LEU A 3 -3.82 21.77 18.71
C LEU A 3 -2.48 22.21 19.33
N ILE A 4 -2.44 23.42 19.93
CA ILE A 4 -1.28 23.94 20.68
C ILE A 4 -0.85 22.97 21.79
N GLY A 5 -1.79 22.30 22.46
CA GLY A 5 -1.45 21.33 23.50
C GLY A 5 -0.60 20.17 22.98
N LEU A 6 -0.84 19.70 21.76
CA LEU A 6 -0.04 18.66 21.13
C LEU A 6 1.38 19.18 20.80
N ARG A 7 1.49 20.40 20.28
CA ARG A 7 2.78 21.08 20.04
C ARG A 7 3.60 21.21 21.32
N ILE A 8 2.98 21.69 22.42
CA ILE A 8 3.62 21.77 23.75
C ILE A 8 4.18 20.40 24.15
N LYS A 9 3.38 19.35 24.01
CA LYS A 9 3.79 17.98 24.34
C LYS A 9 4.97 17.49 23.47
N ASN A 10 4.95 17.77 22.18
CA ASN A 10 6.02 17.38 21.26
C ASN A 10 7.33 18.09 21.60
N ILE A 11 7.32 19.43 21.76
CA ILE A 11 8.49 20.22 22.16
C ILE A 11 9.02 19.75 23.53
N ARG A 12 8.13 19.54 24.51
CA ARG A 12 8.54 19.04 25.82
C ARG A 12 9.26 17.70 25.74
N LYS A 13 8.71 16.75 24.96
CA LYS A 13 9.32 15.42 24.77
C LYS A 13 10.66 15.50 24.04
N GLU A 14 10.75 16.33 23.03
CA GLU A 14 12.00 16.54 22.28
C GLU A 14 13.13 17.07 23.17
N LYS A 15 12.76 17.97 24.12
CA LYS A 15 13.69 18.47 25.13
C LYS A 15 13.86 17.53 26.34
N GLN A 16 13.27 16.34 26.31
CA GLN A 16 13.32 15.33 27.37
C GLN A 16 12.82 15.82 28.74
N LEU A 17 11.92 16.83 28.75
CA LEU A 17 11.35 17.40 29.97
C LEU A 17 10.15 16.56 30.46
N THR A 18 10.02 16.43 31.79
CA THR A 18 8.82 15.85 32.40
C THR A 18 7.67 16.87 32.47
N LEU A 19 6.44 16.38 32.64
CA LEU A 19 5.29 17.27 32.92
C LEU A 19 5.55 18.18 34.15
N LYS A 20 6.26 17.65 35.17
CA LYS A 20 6.59 18.41 36.37
C LYS A 20 7.56 19.54 36.06
N ASP A 21 8.58 19.32 35.25
CA ASP A 21 9.58 20.32 34.91
C ASP A 21 8.92 21.54 34.21
N VAL A 22 7.95 21.28 33.33
CA VAL A 22 7.25 22.35 32.60
C VAL A 22 6.18 23.03 33.46
N ALA A 23 5.44 22.27 34.27
CA ALA A 23 4.33 22.81 35.05
C ALA A 23 4.76 23.57 36.29
N GLN A 24 5.90 23.25 36.90
CA GLN A 24 6.33 23.76 38.21
C GLN A 24 6.39 25.28 38.25
N GLY A 25 5.62 25.88 39.20
CA GLY A 25 5.54 27.31 39.39
C GLY A 25 4.65 28.07 38.39
N ILE A 26 4.01 27.36 37.44
CA ILE A 26 3.13 27.92 36.42
C ILE A 26 1.70 27.41 36.66
N ILE A 27 1.50 26.10 36.62
CA ILE A 27 0.20 25.41 36.73
C ILE A 27 0.38 24.05 37.40
N SER A 28 -0.72 23.37 37.74
CA SER A 28 -0.61 22.00 38.25
C SER A 28 -0.26 21.02 37.16
N VAL A 29 0.47 19.94 37.51
CA VAL A 29 0.83 18.86 36.57
C VAL A 29 -0.38 18.25 35.88
N PRO A 30 -1.50 17.94 36.58
CA PRO A 30 -2.72 17.46 35.91
C PRO A 30 -3.32 18.47 34.93
N TYR A 31 -3.21 19.77 35.21
CA TYR A 31 -3.72 20.81 34.32
C TYR A 31 -2.88 20.90 33.03
N LEU A 32 -1.55 20.84 33.14
CA LEU A 32 -0.68 20.75 31.96
C LEU A 32 -0.97 19.48 31.12
N ALA A 33 -1.14 18.35 31.80
CA ALA A 33 -1.52 17.10 31.10
C ALA A 33 -2.85 17.23 30.33
N ASN A 34 -3.83 17.96 30.90
CA ASN A 34 -5.10 18.25 30.24
C ASN A 34 -4.92 19.22 29.06
N ILE A 35 -4.01 20.20 29.14
CA ILE A 35 -3.66 21.07 27.99
C ILE A 35 -2.99 20.25 26.89
N GLU A 36 -1.95 19.50 27.21
CA GLU A 36 -1.23 18.65 26.24
C GLU A 36 -2.14 17.61 25.58
N ASN A 37 -3.12 17.21 26.33
CA ASN A 37 -4.16 16.32 25.85
C ASN A 37 -5.33 17.06 25.15
N GLY A 38 -5.32 18.38 24.99
CA GLY A 38 -6.35 19.17 24.31
C GLY A 38 -7.69 19.22 25.04
N ILE A 39 -7.78 18.72 26.30
CA ILE A 39 -8.98 18.72 27.12
C ILE A 39 -9.25 20.15 27.70
N LYS A 40 -8.18 20.91 27.91
CA LYS A 40 -8.22 22.27 28.41
C LYS A 40 -7.48 23.22 27.49
N ILE A 41 -7.99 24.46 27.40
CA ILE A 41 -7.33 25.55 26.68
C ILE A 41 -6.55 26.36 27.73
N ALA A 42 -5.27 26.61 27.46
CA ALA A 42 -4.46 27.48 28.31
C ALA A 42 -4.76 28.93 27.98
N SER A 43 -4.68 29.80 29.04
CA SER A 43 -4.73 31.23 28.82
C SER A 43 -3.46 31.72 28.13
N LEU A 44 -3.52 32.90 27.50
CA LEU A 44 -2.38 33.54 26.84
C LEU A 44 -1.17 33.65 27.79
N GLU A 45 -1.41 34.12 29.02
CA GLU A 45 -0.39 34.24 30.06
C GLU A 45 0.26 32.87 30.39
N THR A 46 -0.57 31.82 30.49
CA THR A 46 -0.08 30.48 30.74
C THR A 46 0.81 30.00 29.59
N LEU A 47 0.42 30.24 28.33
CA LEU A 47 1.20 29.87 27.14
C LEU A 47 2.55 30.59 27.11
N ILE A 48 2.59 31.90 27.47
CA ILE A 48 3.82 32.66 27.56
C ILE A 48 4.78 32.05 28.61
N HIS A 49 4.27 31.67 29.77
CA HIS A 49 5.09 31.06 30.81
C HIS A 49 5.57 29.66 30.41
N ILE A 50 4.75 28.86 29.71
CA ILE A 50 5.12 27.58 29.19
C ILE A 50 6.20 27.71 28.08
N ALA A 51 6.06 28.70 27.17
CA ALA A 51 7.05 28.96 26.13
C ALA A 51 8.43 29.29 26.73
N LYS A 52 8.47 30.17 27.75
CA LYS A 52 9.69 30.50 28.50
C LYS A 52 10.31 29.26 29.16
N ARG A 53 9.49 28.40 29.77
CA ARG A 53 9.96 27.18 30.42
C ARG A 53 10.47 26.13 29.40
N LEU A 54 9.85 26.10 28.23
CA LEU A 54 10.29 25.27 27.09
C LEU A 54 11.47 25.89 26.31
N GLU A 55 11.89 27.12 26.66
CA GLU A 55 12.95 27.87 25.98
C GLU A 55 12.69 27.98 24.47
N VAL A 56 11.46 28.35 24.12
CA VAL A 56 11.05 28.64 22.74
C VAL A 56 10.49 30.07 22.66
N GLN A 57 10.45 30.61 21.45
CA GLN A 57 9.83 31.92 21.20
C GLN A 57 8.34 31.86 21.53
N GLU A 58 7.81 32.91 22.18
CA GLU A 58 6.40 32.95 22.59
C GLU A 58 5.44 32.77 21.41
N GLN A 59 5.79 33.35 20.25
CA GLN A 59 5.04 33.25 18.99
C GLN A 59 4.71 31.80 18.62
N ILE A 60 5.62 30.84 18.85
CA ILE A 60 5.43 29.43 18.53
C ILE A 60 4.18 28.82 19.21
N LEU A 61 3.84 29.29 20.41
CA LEU A 61 2.65 28.84 21.13
C LEU A 61 1.45 29.78 21.02
N LEU A 62 1.63 30.95 20.40
CA LEU A 62 0.59 32.00 20.29
C LEU A 62 -0.01 32.09 18.88
N ILE A 63 0.57 31.43 17.88
CA ILE A 63 0.06 31.43 16.51
C ILE A 63 -1.37 30.89 16.47
N SER A 64 -2.28 31.67 15.91
CA SER A 64 -3.67 31.28 15.69
C SER A 64 -3.86 30.54 14.37
N GLU A 65 -4.89 29.70 14.27
CA GLU A 65 -5.24 29.04 12.99
C GLU A 65 -5.69 30.04 11.92
N GLU A 66 -6.13 31.25 12.31
CA GLU A 66 -6.54 32.32 11.39
C GLU A 66 -5.33 32.95 10.67
N GLU A 67 -4.13 32.85 11.25
CA GLU A 67 -2.87 33.33 10.68
C GLU A 67 -2.18 32.30 9.78
N SER A 68 -2.88 31.22 9.42
CA SER A 68 -2.29 30.14 8.63
C SER A 68 -1.82 30.63 7.25
N ASN A 69 -0.66 30.13 6.82
CA ASN A 69 -0.07 30.41 5.51
C ASN A 69 -0.88 29.71 4.41
N LYS A 70 -1.72 30.50 3.71
CA LYS A 70 -2.62 29.97 2.67
C LYS A 70 -1.87 29.42 1.44
N GLU A 71 -0.66 29.90 1.17
CA GLU A 71 0.14 29.38 0.04
C GLU A 71 0.71 28.02 0.40
N LEU A 72 1.25 27.86 1.61
CA LEU A 72 1.71 26.58 2.10
C LEU A 72 0.57 25.57 2.20
N GLN A 73 -0.64 26.01 2.60
CA GLN A 73 -1.80 25.14 2.61
C GLN A 73 -2.19 24.65 1.22
N LYS A 74 -2.16 25.52 0.20
CA LYS A 74 -2.38 25.11 -1.20
C LYS A 74 -1.31 24.13 -1.70
N GLU A 75 -0.06 24.34 -1.29
CA GLU A 75 1.01 23.41 -1.64
C GLU A 75 0.79 22.03 -1.00
N MET A 76 0.34 21.97 0.24
CA MET A 76 -0.05 20.71 0.90
C MET A 76 -1.24 20.03 0.22
N ASP A 77 -2.21 20.78 -0.27
CA ASP A 77 -3.33 20.24 -1.07
C ASP A 77 -2.82 19.65 -2.39
N ALA A 78 -1.90 20.31 -3.06
CA ALA A 78 -1.29 19.80 -4.28
C ALA A 78 -0.46 18.53 -4.01
N ILE A 79 0.27 18.47 -2.89
CA ILE A 79 0.98 17.25 -2.46
C ILE A 79 -0.01 16.12 -2.17
N PHE A 80 -1.14 16.42 -1.53
CA PHE A 80 -2.18 15.42 -1.26
C PHE A 80 -2.78 14.87 -2.57
N GLU A 81 -3.01 15.73 -3.56
CA GLU A 81 -3.47 15.31 -4.88
C GLU A 81 -2.47 14.38 -5.56
N LEU A 82 -1.17 14.72 -5.56
CA LEU A 82 -0.11 13.86 -6.08
C LEU A 82 -0.06 12.52 -5.33
N LEU A 83 -0.28 12.54 -4.02
CA LEU A 83 -0.31 11.35 -3.16
C LEU A 83 -1.47 10.43 -3.53
N VAL A 84 -2.68 10.98 -3.69
CA VAL A 84 -3.87 10.22 -4.10
C VAL A 84 -3.66 9.61 -5.48
N PHE A 85 -3.13 10.37 -6.43
CA PHE A 85 -2.93 9.93 -7.81
C PHE A 85 -1.59 9.22 -8.10
N SER A 86 -0.82 8.90 -7.05
CA SER A 86 0.39 8.07 -7.12
C SER A 86 1.57 8.67 -7.91
N ASN A 87 1.67 9.99 -7.99
CA ASN A 87 2.88 10.66 -8.53
C ASN A 87 3.93 10.85 -7.42
N THR A 88 4.61 9.76 -7.06
CA THR A 88 5.49 9.72 -5.88
C THR A 88 6.78 10.53 -6.04
N ALA A 89 7.38 10.60 -7.24
CA ALA A 89 8.64 11.29 -7.47
C ALA A 89 8.52 12.82 -7.30
N GLU A 90 7.48 13.42 -7.89
CA GLU A 90 7.21 14.86 -7.74
C GLU A 90 6.87 15.21 -6.29
N MET A 91 6.12 14.35 -5.63
CA MET A 91 5.73 14.54 -4.23
C MET A 91 6.93 14.54 -3.28
N GLU A 92 7.89 13.61 -3.46
CA GLU A 92 9.11 13.58 -2.65
C GLU A 92 9.87 14.90 -2.74
N SER A 93 10.04 15.41 -3.95
CA SER A 93 10.71 16.71 -4.19
C SER A 93 10.02 17.87 -3.46
N ARG A 94 8.68 17.91 -3.51
CA ARG A 94 7.89 18.97 -2.84
C ARG A 94 7.94 18.84 -1.31
N LEU A 95 7.81 17.62 -0.75
CA LEU A 95 7.95 17.39 0.69
C LEU A 95 9.33 17.81 1.20
N ASN A 96 10.39 17.46 0.48
CA ASN A 96 11.75 17.84 0.84
C ASN A 96 11.92 19.38 0.76
N SER A 97 11.37 20.03 -0.25
CA SER A 97 11.40 21.49 -0.37
C SER A 97 10.73 22.18 0.83
N ILE A 98 9.59 21.67 1.31
CA ILE A 98 8.95 22.23 2.51
C ILE A 98 9.86 21.99 3.74
N ALA A 99 10.38 20.78 3.92
CA ALA A 99 11.21 20.42 5.06
C ALA A 99 12.49 21.29 5.16
N GLU A 100 13.06 21.69 4.04
CA GLU A 100 14.30 22.47 3.97
C GLU A 100 14.07 23.99 4.10
N ASN A 101 12.95 24.49 3.59
CA ASN A 101 12.74 25.93 3.42
C ASN A 101 11.70 26.54 4.37
N VAL A 102 10.90 25.71 5.08
CA VAL A 102 9.83 26.19 5.96
C VAL A 102 10.12 25.78 7.40
N ASP A 103 10.15 26.77 8.28
CA ASP A 103 10.14 26.51 9.73
C ASP A 103 8.71 26.24 10.20
N LEU A 104 8.34 24.96 10.25
CA LEU A 104 7.01 24.52 10.61
C LEU A 104 6.57 24.92 12.04
N LEU A 105 7.51 25.20 12.95
CA LEU A 105 7.19 25.70 14.29
C LEU A 105 6.64 27.14 14.25
N HIS A 106 6.96 27.90 13.21
CA HIS A 106 6.41 29.24 12.98
C HIS A 106 5.11 29.26 12.17
N GLU A 107 4.59 28.07 11.83
CA GLU A 107 3.29 27.91 11.19
C GLU A 107 2.20 27.51 12.20
N SER A 108 0.93 27.54 11.80
CA SER A 108 -0.13 27.07 12.68
C SER A 108 0.02 25.57 13.01
N PRO A 109 -0.41 25.11 14.19
CA PRO A 109 -0.31 23.69 14.55
C PRO A 109 -1.03 22.75 13.58
N ALA A 110 -2.10 23.21 12.91
CA ALA A 110 -2.80 22.41 11.92
C ALA A 110 -1.95 22.23 10.66
N VAL A 111 -1.24 23.27 10.22
CA VAL A 111 -0.32 23.22 9.07
C VAL A 111 0.87 22.31 9.38
N GLU A 112 1.49 22.43 10.55
CA GLU A 112 2.56 21.55 11.01
C GLU A 112 2.13 20.07 10.98
N LEU A 113 0.97 19.76 11.57
CA LEU A 113 0.45 18.39 11.58
C LEU A 113 0.06 17.88 10.18
N SER A 114 -0.45 18.76 9.32
CA SER A 114 -0.75 18.43 7.92
C SER A 114 0.49 17.94 7.20
N PHE A 115 1.60 18.63 7.37
CA PHE A 115 2.88 18.21 6.78
C PHE A 115 3.29 16.80 7.27
N TYR A 116 3.25 16.55 8.58
CA TYR A 116 3.63 15.23 9.11
C TYR A 116 2.66 14.14 8.71
N CYS A 117 1.36 14.42 8.56
CA CYS A 117 0.39 13.46 8.03
C CYS A 117 0.72 13.08 6.57
N LEU A 118 1.01 14.07 5.72
CA LEU A 118 1.36 13.84 4.31
C LEU A 118 2.69 13.08 4.18
N GLN A 119 3.70 13.46 4.96
CA GLN A 119 5.00 12.80 4.97
C GLN A 119 4.90 11.35 5.44
N THR A 120 4.13 11.09 6.49
CA THR A 120 3.87 9.73 6.99
C THR A 120 3.14 8.89 5.96
N ALA A 121 2.10 9.45 5.33
CA ALA A 121 1.35 8.78 4.26
C ALA A 121 2.24 8.44 3.05
N TYR A 122 3.14 9.36 2.69
CA TYR A 122 4.14 9.13 1.64
C TYR A 122 5.02 7.92 1.96
N TYR A 123 5.63 7.90 3.15
CA TYR A 123 6.52 6.81 3.53
C TYR A 123 5.78 5.46 3.67
N TYR A 124 4.52 5.43 4.12
CA TYR A 124 3.74 4.18 4.07
C TYR A 124 3.45 3.74 2.64
N LYS A 125 3.19 4.67 1.73
CA LYS A 125 2.92 4.38 0.32
C LYS A 125 4.16 3.91 -0.45
N THR A 126 5.35 4.41 -0.07
CA THR A 126 6.65 4.03 -0.65
C THR A 126 7.33 2.87 0.07
N TRP A 127 6.64 2.25 1.03
CA TRP A 127 7.11 1.09 1.81
C TRP A 127 8.30 1.40 2.73
N GLU A 128 8.54 2.64 3.04
CA GLU A 128 9.55 3.11 3.99
C GLU A 128 9.00 3.14 5.42
N PHE A 129 8.48 2.01 5.89
CA PHE A 129 7.69 1.87 7.12
C PHE A 129 8.40 2.41 8.36
N SER A 130 9.71 2.15 8.51
CA SER A 130 10.48 2.63 9.67
C SER A 130 10.49 4.16 9.77
N LYS A 131 10.61 4.87 8.64
CA LYS A 131 10.54 6.35 8.62
C LYS A 131 9.15 6.85 8.97
N ALA A 132 8.11 6.20 8.42
CA ALA A 132 6.73 6.54 8.73
C ALA A 132 6.42 6.38 10.23
N GLU A 133 6.84 5.27 10.83
CA GLU A 133 6.65 4.97 12.25
C GLU A 133 7.39 5.95 13.16
N GLU A 134 8.61 6.37 12.79
CA GLU A 134 9.38 7.37 13.54
C GLU A 134 8.64 8.71 13.58
N ILE A 135 8.14 9.20 12.44
CA ILE A 135 7.39 10.45 12.36
C ILE A 135 6.07 10.33 13.13
N GLU A 136 5.35 9.24 12.95
CA GLU A 136 4.09 8.99 13.65
C GLU A 136 4.29 8.97 15.17
N ALA A 137 5.33 8.27 15.66
CA ALA A 137 5.65 8.21 17.08
C ALA A 137 6.04 9.58 17.67
N LYS A 138 6.75 10.38 16.88
CA LYS A 138 7.21 11.70 17.30
C LYS A 138 6.09 12.74 17.28
N TYR A 139 5.33 12.85 16.21
CA TYR A 139 4.43 13.97 15.95
C TYR A 139 2.93 13.62 16.04
N LEU A 140 2.53 12.40 15.68
CA LEU A 140 1.13 11.99 15.56
C LEU A 140 0.68 11.03 16.68
N ASN A 141 1.55 10.74 17.66
CA ASN A 141 1.24 9.81 18.74
C ASN A 141 0.09 10.36 19.61
N ASN A 142 -0.91 9.50 19.87
CA ASN A 142 -2.14 9.80 20.61
C ASN A 142 -3.14 10.74 19.90
N THR A 143 -3.01 10.99 18.59
CA THR A 143 -3.99 11.76 17.82
C THR A 143 -5.27 10.97 17.55
N LYS A 144 -5.20 9.64 17.43
CA LYS A 144 -6.32 8.75 17.04
C LYS A 144 -7.62 9.02 17.79
N LYS A 145 -7.58 9.19 19.13
CA LYS A 145 -8.78 9.42 19.96
C LYS A 145 -9.41 10.80 19.81
N ARG A 146 -8.77 11.70 19.08
CA ARG A 146 -9.11 13.12 19.04
C ARG A 146 -9.13 13.71 17.65
N ALA A 147 -8.64 13.00 16.66
CA ALA A 147 -8.63 13.50 15.30
C ALA A 147 -10.04 13.97 14.88
N GLU A 148 -11.05 13.15 15.12
CA GLU A 148 -12.44 13.45 14.79
C GLU A 148 -13.02 14.68 15.50
N GLU A 149 -12.59 14.94 16.76
CA GLU A 149 -13.10 16.03 17.57
C GLU A 149 -12.32 17.35 17.38
N SER A 150 -11.08 17.25 16.85
CA SER A 150 -10.12 18.35 16.97
C SER A 150 -9.54 18.86 15.66
N PHE A 151 -9.48 17.98 14.64
CA PHE A 151 -8.81 18.33 13.41
C PHE A 151 -9.73 19.13 12.49
N PRO A 152 -9.25 20.22 11.86
CA PRO A 152 -9.92 20.81 10.71
C PRO A 152 -10.16 19.76 9.62
N ARG A 153 -11.23 19.91 8.86
CA ARG A 153 -11.66 18.93 7.82
C ARG A 153 -10.51 18.51 6.89
N GLN A 154 -9.68 19.44 6.50
CA GLN A 154 -8.55 19.21 5.60
C GLN A 154 -7.46 18.35 6.25
N LEU A 155 -7.00 18.69 7.45
CA LEU A 155 -6.06 17.89 8.21
C LEU A 155 -6.63 16.48 8.49
N LEU A 156 -7.94 16.40 8.75
CA LEU A 156 -8.62 15.13 8.98
C LEU A 156 -8.57 14.24 7.73
N SER A 157 -8.71 14.83 6.52
CA SER A 157 -8.58 14.09 5.26
C SER A 157 -7.17 13.51 5.08
N TYR A 158 -6.13 14.28 5.34
CA TYR A 158 -4.73 13.79 5.28
C TYR A 158 -4.48 12.69 6.31
N TYR A 159 -4.98 12.88 7.53
CA TYR A 159 -4.84 11.89 8.60
C TYR A 159 -5.53 10.57 8.27
N TYR A 160 -6.79 10.59 7.81
CA TYR A 160 -7.51 9.37 7.46
C TYR A 160 -6.89 8.65 6.27
N TYR A 161 -6.46 9.40 5.25
CA TYR A 161 -5.72 8.84 4.14
C TYR A 161 -4.43 8.14 4.61
N GLY A 162 -3.64 8.79 5.46
CA GLY A 162 -2.42 8.20 6.03
C GLY A 162 -2.68 6.92 6.82
N GLN A 163 -3.76 6.91 7.65
CA GLN A 163 -4.16 5.71 8.39
C GLN A 163 -4.65 4.60 7.46
N ALA A 164 -5.43 4.94 6.43
CA ALA A 164 -5.90 3.97 5.44
C ALA A 164 -4.73 3.30 4.70
N VAL A 165 -3.76 4.09 4.22
CA VAL A 165 -2.54 3.56 3.58
C VAL A 165 -1.72 2.71 4.54
N LYS A 166 -1.52 3.16 5.79
CA LYS A 166 -0.83 2.40 6.84
C LYS A 166 -1.43 1.01 7.02
N HIS A 167 -2.74 0.94 7.20
CA HIS A 167 -3.42 -0.32 7.47
C HIS A 167 -3.53 -1.21 6.23
N SER A 168 -3.57 -0.63 5.03
CA SER A 168 -3.50 -1.39 3.78
C SER A 168 -2.12 -2.02 3.53
N HIS A 169 -1.01 -1.31 3.85
CA HIS A 169 0.32 -1.67 3.37
C HIS A 169 1.26 -2.17 4.48
N ALA A 170 1.20 -1.58 5.69
CA ALA A 170 2.17 -1.87 6.74
C ALA A 170 1.66 -2.87 7.77
N THR A 171 0.41 -2.73 8.23
CA THR A 171 -0.15 -3.63 9.24
C THR A 171 -1.01 -4.74 8.65
N CYS A 172 -1.40 -4.65 7.38
CA CYS A 172 -2.31 -5.55 6.69
C CYS A 172 -3.64 -5.78 7.45
N ASP A 173 -4.06 -4.78 8.25
CA ASP A 173 -5.38 -4.75 8.90
C ASP A 173 -6.39 -4.18 7.91
N TYR A 174 -6.76 -5.01 6.93
CA TYR A 174 -7.60 -4.61 5.81
C TYR A 174 -9.00 -4.14 6.24
N GLN A 175 -9.54 -4.67 7.34
CA GLN A 175 -10.82 -4.22 7.88
C GLN A 175 -10.72 -2.77 8.36
N LEU A 176 -9.70 -2.46 9.15
CA LEU A 176 -9.47 -1.10 9.64
C LEU A 176 -9.08 -0.14 8.50
N ALA A 177 -8.37 -0.64 7.48
CA ALA A 177 -8.09 0.12 6.27
C ALA A 177 -9.39 0.56 5.56
N VAL A 178 -10.34 -0.36 5.38
CA VAL A 178 -11.66 -0.07 4.78
C VAL A 178 -12.37 1.04 5.56
N GLU A 179 -12.43 0.94 6.90
CA GLU A 179 -13.07 1.97 7.74
C GLU A 179 -12.47 3.37 7.53
N TYR A 180 -11.15 3.47 7.37
CA TYR A 180 -10.50 4.75 7.08
C TYR A 180 -10.69 5.22 5.64
N TRP A 181 -10.71 4.31 4.66
CA TRP A 181 -11.03 4.66 3.28
C TRP A 181 -12.46 5.17 3.13
N GLU A 182 -13.44 4.56 3.80
CA GLU A 182 -14.83 5.04 3.83
C GLU A 182 -14.92 6.46 4.41
N LYS A 183 -14.20 6.75 5.50
CA LYS A 183 -14.09 8.11 6.03
C LYS A 183 -13.46 9.09 5.02
N CYS A 184 -12.50 8.64 4.21
CA CYS A 184 -11.95 9.47 3.13
C CYS A 184 -13.00 9.78 2.06
N VAL A 185 -13.83 8.80 1.67
CA VAL A 185 -14.96 8.99 0.74
C VAL A 185 -15.94 10.03 1.29
N ASP A 186 -16.31 9.93 2.56
CA ASP A 186 -17.28 10.84 3.20
C ASP A 186 -16.76 12.27 3.33
N LEU A 187 -15.46 12.47 3.44
CA LEU A 187 -14.85 13.80 3.57
C LEU A 187 -14.64 14.52 2.25
N THR A 188 -14.65 13.83 1.10
CA THR A 188 -14.34 14.47 -0.18
C THR A 188 -15.56 14.64 -1.06
N GLU A 189 -15.63 15.79 -1.76
CA GLU A 189 -16.56 16.05 -2.84
C GLU A 189 -15.90 15.86 -4.23
N ASN A 190 -14.58 15.67 -4.25
CA ASN A 190 -13.81 15.44 -5.47
C ASN A 190 -14.09 14.02 -5.99
N LYS A 191 -14.77 13.92 -7.13
CA LYS A 191 -15.14 12.63 -7.73
C LYS A 191 -13.95 11.79 -8.11
N GLY A 192 -12.84 12.39 -8.56
CA GLY A 192 -11.60 11.67 -8.87
C GLY A 192 -11.00 11.02 -7.64
N PHE A 193 -11.05 11.69 -6.49
CA PHE A 193 -10.63 11.09 -5.21
C PHE A 193 -11.56 9.95 -4.79
N GLN A 194 -12.89 10.15 -4.91
CA GLN A 194 -13.87 9.09 -4.62
C GLN A 194 -13.62 7.85 -5.45
N VAL A 195 -13.33 8.00 -6.76
CA VAL A 195 -12.96 6.86 -7.63
C VAL A 195 -11.75 6.10 -7.05
N VAL A 196 -10.68 6.80 -6.73
CA VAL A 196 -9.47 6.17 -6.16
C VAL A 196 -9.78 5.46 -4.84
N PHE A 197 -10.52 6.12 -3.94
CA PHE A 197 -10.83 5.54 -2.63
C PHE A 197 -11.74 4.31 -2.74
N HIS A 198 -12.73 4.31 -3.63
CA HIS A 198 -13.52 3.12 -3.90
C HIS A 198 -12.69 1.96 -4.48
N VAL A 199 -11.72 2.24 -5.35
CA VAL A 199 -10.77 1.21 -5.82
C VAL A 199 -9.93 0.69 -4.65
N CYS A 200 -9.44 1.55 -3.77
CA CYS A 200 -8.68 1.12 -2.59
C CYS A 200 -9.52 0.25 -1.64
N ILE A 201 -10.78 0.61 -1.39
CA ILE A 201 -11.72 -0.22 -0.60
C ILE A 201 -11.91 -1.58 -1.26
N CYS A 202 -12.15 -1.59 -2.57
CA CYS A 202 -12.29 -2.82 -3.34
C CYS A 202 -11.06 -3.73 -3.17
N ILE A 203 -9.84 -3.20 -3.32
CA ILE A 203 -8.60 -3.95 -3.13
C ILE A 203 -8.51 -4.54 -1.72
N ASN A 204 -8.82 -3.76 -0.69
CA ASN A 204 -8.77 -4.23 0.70
C ASN A 204 -9.80 -5.33 0.98
N TYR A 205 -10.97 -5.31 0.35
CA TYR A 205 -11.93 -6.42 0.41
C TYR A 205 -11.45 -7.65 -0.36
N ILE A 206 -10.81 -7.47 -1.53
CA ILE A 206 -10.18 -8.57 -2.28
C ILE A 206 -9.11 -9.27 -1.43
N CYS A 207 -8.25 -8.52 -0.74
CA CYS A 207 -7.23 -9.07 0.16
C CYS A 207 -7.83 -9.92 1.30
N GLN A 208 -9.08 -9.66 1.67
CA GLN A 208 -9.84 -10.45 2.65
C GLN A 208 -10.66 -11.59 2.01
N SER A 209 -10.62 -11.74 0.69
CA SER A 209 -11.47 -12.66 -0.11
C SER A 209 -12.97 -12.38 0.07
N ILE A 210 -13.37 -11.13 0.33
CA ILE A 210 -14.74 -10.67 0.51
C ILE A 210 -15.21 -9.97 -0.77
N TYR A 211 -15.76 -10.74 -1.71
CA TYR A 211 -15.98 -10.28 -3.09
C TYR A 211 -17.27 -9.47 -3.30
N GLU A 212 -18.33 -9.68 -2.51
CA GLU A 212 -19.60 -8.97 -2.70
C GLU A 212 -19.49 -7.46 -2.43
N PRO A 213 -18.97 -6.97 -1.28
CA PRO A 213 -18.73 -5.54 -1.11
C PRO A 213 -17.64 -5.00 -2.03
N ALA A 214 -16.59 -5.79 -2.36
CA ALA A 214 -15.60 -5.39 -3.35
C ALA A 214 -16.27 -5.04 -4.69
N LEU A 215 -17.21 -5.89 -5.14
CA LEU A 215 -17.98 -5.69 -6.37
C LEU A 215 -18.86 -4.43 -6.30
N ALA A 216 -19.45 -4.14 -5.14
CA ALA A 216 -20.24 -2.92 -4.95
C ALA A 216 -19.39 -1.67 -5.11
N HIS A 217 -18.22 -1.61 -4.48
CA HIS A 217 -17.32 -0.46 -4.55
C HIS A 217 -16.71 -0.26 -5.95
N ILE A 218 -16.34 -1.33 -6.65
CA ILE A 218 -15.79 -1.18 -8.01
C ILE A 218 -16.85 -0.70 -9.00
N LYS A 219 -18.13 -1.06 -8.82
CA LYS A 219 -19.25 -0.50 -9.58
C LYS A 219 -19.43 1.00 -9.32
N GLN A 220 -19.37 1.41 -8.05
CA GLN A 220 -19.43 2.84 -7.70
C GLN A 220 -18.27 3.62 -8.33
N ALA A 221 -17.06 3.09 -8.32
CA ALA A 221 -15.93 3.72 -9.00
C ALA A 221 -16.20 3.87 -10.50
N LEU A 222 -16.75 2.85 -11.16
CA LEU A 222 -17.08 2.89 -12.59
C LEU A 222 -18.19 3.91 -12.93
N GLU A 223 -19.16 4.11 -12.03
CA GLU A 223 -20.23 5.10 -12.21
C GLU A 223 -19.74 6.55 -12.00
N LEU A 224 -18.72 6.74 -11.17
CA LEU A 224 -18.16 8.07 -10.85
C LEU A 224 -17.13 8.55 -11.86
N ILE A 225 -16.44 7.62 -12.56
CA ILE A 225 -15.34 7.97 -13.46
C ILE A 225 -15.86 8.72 -14.70
N LYS A 226 -15.07 9.70 -15.13
CA LYS A 226 -15.33 10.46 -16.35
C LYS A 226 -14.43 9.99 -17.49
N ASP A 227 -14.84 10.24 -18.74
CA ASP A 227 -14.09 9.88 -19.95
C ASP A 227 -12.66 10.46 -20.00
N GLU A 228 -12.38 11.52 -19.25
CA GLU A 228 -11.08 12.18 -19.21
C GLU A 228 -10.05 11.45 -18.31
N GLU A 229 -10.48 10.45 -17.51
CA GLU A 229 -9.65 9.75 -16.52
C GLU A 229 -9.29 8.32 -16.96
N GLN A 230 -8.90 8.15 -18.20
CA GLN A 230 -8.79 6.88 -18.91
C GLN A 230 -7.80 5.88 -18.30
N GLU A 231 -6.70 6.35 -17.68
CA GLU A 231 -5.74 5.47 -17.00
C GLU A 231 -6.38 4.72 -15.83
N ARG A 232 -7.37 5.35 -15.18
CA ARG A 232 -8.06 4.76 -14.02
C ARG A 232 -9.16 3.77 -14.43
N ILE A 233 -9.74 3.93 -15.63
CA ILE A 233 -10.73 2.98 -16.17
C ILE A 233 -10.11 1.59 -16.26
N VAL A 234 -8.88 1.49 -16.69
CA VAL A 234 -8.17 0.20 -16.82
C VAL A 234 -8.04 -0.50 -15.45
N ALA A 235 -7.68 0.24 -14.40
CA ALA A 235 -7.62 -0.32 -13.04
C ALA A 235 -8.99 -0.84 -12.59
N ILE A 236 -10.06 -0.08 -12.84
CA ILE A 236 -11.43 -0.48 -12.50
C ILE A 236 -11.82 -1.75 -13.26
N LEU A 237 -11.61 -1.78 -14.57
CA LEU A 237 -11.92 -2.95 -15.41
C LEU A 237 -11.12 -4.18 -14.99
N TYR A 238 -9.84 -4.00 -14.64
CA TYR A 238 -9.01 -5.09 -14.12
C TYR A 238 -9.57 -5.66 -12.81
N PHE A 239 -9.82 -4.83 -11.80
CA PHE A 239 -10.34 -5.34 -10.51
C PHE A 239 -11.75 -5.90 -10.64
N TYR A 240 -12.57 -5.33 -11.52
CA TYR A 240 -13.91 -5.85 -11.82
C TYR A 240 -13.82 -7.25 -12.45
N GLY A 241 -12.95 -7.42 -13.46
CA GLY A 241 -12.66 -8.72 -14.07
C GLY A 241 -12.06 -9.71 -13.09
N TYR A 242 -11.12 -9.25 -12.24
CA TYR A 242 -10.50 -10.06 -11.21
C TYR A 242 -11.50 -10.63 -10.19
N ILE A 243 -12.44 -9.81 -9.72
CA ILE A 243 -13.50 -10.27 -8.82
C ILE A 243 -14.34 -11.36 -9.49
N TYR A 244 -14.78 -11.15 -10.73
CA TYR A 244 -15.53 -12.17 -11.47
C TYR A 244 -14.73 -13.45 -11.68
N PHE A 245 -13.44 -13.32 -11.96
CA PHE A 245 -12.52 -14.46 -12.06
C PHE A 245 -12.47 -15.27 -10.77
N GLN A 246 -12.33 -14.61 -9.61
CA GLN A 246 -12.23 -15.25 -8.30
C GLN A 246 -13.53 -15.98 -7.89
N ILE A 247 -14.69 -15.44 -8.26
CA ILE A 247 -15.98 -16.06 -7.97
C ILE A 247 -16.47 -17.03 -9.05
N GLY A 248 -15.64 -17.30 -10.06
CA GLY A 248 -15.89 -18.33 -11.08
C GLY A 248 -16.77 -17.89 -12.26
N PHE A 249 -17.08 -16.60 -12.41
CA PHE A 249 -17.84 -16.06 -13.55
C PHE A 249 -16.89 -15.71 -14.71
N MET A 250 -16.36 -16.77 -15.39
CA MET A 250 -15.28 -16.61 -16.37
C MET A 250 -15.67 -15.76 -17.58
N ALA A 251 -16.93 -15.87 -18.06
CA ALA A 251 -17.41 -15.09 -19.21
C ALA A 251 -17.45 -13.57 -18.90
N GLU A 252 -17.91 -13.21 -17.71
CA GLU A 252 -17.93 -11.82 -17.24
C GLU A 252 -16.51 -11.29 -16.99
N ALA A 253 -15.64 -12.13 -16.40
CA ALA A 253 -14.23 -11.78 -16.21
C ALA A 253 -13.55 -11.48 -17.55
N LYS A 254 -13.69 -12.39 -18.51
CA LYS A 254 -13.14 -12.25 -19.88
C LYS A 254 -13.63 -10.97 -20.55
N ASN A 255 -14.94 -10.68 -20.48
CA ASN A 255 -15.52 -9.44 -21.03
C ASN A 255 -14.87 -8.18 -20.44
N ARG A 256 -14.62 -8.13 -19.11
CA ARG A 256 -13.97 -6.97 -18.49
C ARG A 256 -12.50 -6.83 -18.87
N PHE A 257 -11.78 -7.94 -18.99
CA PHE A 257 -10.41 -7.90 -19.46
C PHE A 257 -10.32 -7.52 -20.95
N GLU A 258 -11.22 -7.97 -21.79
CA GLU A 258 -11.33 -7.55 -23.22
C GLU A 258 -11.58 -6.04 -23.33
N GLN A 259 -12.49 -5.48 -22.53
CA GLN A 259 -12.69 -4.03 -22.46
C GLN A 259 -11.40 -3.29 -22.03
N ALA A 260 -10.63 -3.83 -21.09
CA ALA A 260 -9.33 -3.25 -20.71
C ALA A 260 -8.33 -3.29 -21.86
N VAL A 261 -8.29 -4.39 -22.64
CA VAL A 261 -7.44 -4.51 -23.83
C VAL A 261 -7.80 -3.49 -24.89
N GLU A 262 -9.10 -3.27 -25.18
CA GLU A 262 -9.54 -2.22 -26.10
C GLU A 262 -9.06 -0.82 -25.67
N TYR A 263 -9.04 -0.55 -24.34
CA TYR A 263 -8.48 0.70 -23.82
C TYR A 263 -6.98 0.80 -24.05
N PHE A 264 -6.22 -0.28 -23.88
CA PHE A 264 -4.77 -0.29 -24.16
C PHE A 264 -4.45 -0.04 -25.64
N GLU A 265 -5.29 -0.51 -26.56
CA GLU A 265 -5.12 -0.26 -27.99
C GLU A 265 -5.42 1.21 -28.35
N LYS A 266 -6.46 1.77 -27.75
CA LYS A 266 -6.87 3.15 -27.96
C LYS A 266 -5.94 4.18 -27.31
N TYR A 267 -5.37 3.84 -26.16
CA TYR A 267 -4.53 4.70 -25.33
C TYR A 267 -3.25 3.96 -24.89
N PRO A 268 -2.23 3.84 -25.77
CA PRO A 268 -1.03 3.06 -25.51
C PRO A 268 -0.26 3.47 -24.25
N GLU A 269 -0.34 4.73 -23.83
CA GLU A 269 0.23 5.25 -22.59
C GLU A 269 -0.37 4.62 -21.33
N SER A 270 -1.60 4.12 -21.40
CA SER A 270 -2.28 3.45 -20.28
C SER A 270 -1.75 2.04 -19.99
N LYS A 271 -0.93 1.47 -20.87
CA LYS A 271 -0.35 0.11 -20.74
C LYS A 271 0.58 -0.05 -19.54
N LYS A 272 1.08 1.04 -18.96
CA LYS A 272 2.20 1.04 -18.01
C LYS A 272 1.97 0.26 -16.70
N ILE A 273 0.73 0.09 -16.25
CA ILE A 273 0.47 -0.45 -14.91
C ILE A 273 -0.24 -1.80 -14.93
N TYR A 274 -1.23 -1.99 -15.78
CA TYR A 274 -2.11 -3.16 -15.72
C TYR A 274 -2.03 -4.08 -16.96
N TYR A 275 -1.27 -3.72 -17.98
CA TYR A 275 -1.25 -4.48 -19.23
C TYR A 275 -0.87 -5.95 -19.03
N PHE A 276 0.27 -6.20 -18.40
CA PHE A 276 0.79 -7.55 -18.21
C PHE A 276 -0.12 -8.40 -17.30
N VAL A 277 -0.68 -7.83 -16.23
CA VAL A 277 -1.60 -8.59 -15.36
C VAL A 277 -2.91 -8.94 -16.07
N VAL A 278 -3.44 -8.08 -16.94
CA VAL A 278 -4.64 -8.37 -17.74
C VAL A 278 -4.35 -9.50 -18.72
N GLN A 279 -3.22 -9.45 -19.44
CA GLN A 279 -2.83 -10.49 -20.38
C GLN A 279 -2.63 -11.84 -19.68
N LEU A 280 -1.99 -11.85 -18.50
CA LEU A 280 -1.83 -13.06 -17.70
C LEU A 280 -3.18 -13.65 -17.30
N LYS A 281 -4.11 -12.81 -16.79
CA LYS A 281 -5.45 -13.30 -16.38
C LYS A 281 -6.26 -13.82 -17.56
N MET A 282 -6.15 -13.22 -18.74
CA MET A 282 -6.74 -13.75 -19.96
C MET A 282 -6.15 -15.11 -20.37
N ALA A 283 -4.83 -15.31 -20.20
CA ALA A 283 -4.20 -16.61 -20.42
C ALA A 283 -4.69 -17.65 -19.42
N GLU A 284 -4.78 -17.31 -18.12
CA GLU A 284 -5.29 -18.21 -17.08
C GLU A 284 -6.74 -18.67 -17.35
N ILE A 285 -7.61 -17.79 -17.89
CA ILE A 285 -8.97 -18.17 -18.30
C ILE A 285 -8.92 -19.25 -19.38
N GLU A 286 -8.06 -19.12 -20.40
CA GLU A 286 -7.91 -20.15 -21.44
C GLU A 286 -7.48 -21.51 -20.85
N ASN A 287 -6.59 -21.48 -19.84
CA ASN A 287 -6.18 -22.70 -19.14
C ASN A 287 -7.34 -23.35 -18.38
N ILE A 288 -8.17 -22.55 -17.72
CA ILE A 288 -9.36 -23.02 -16.96
C ILE A 288 -10.40 -23.59 -17.91
N GLU A 289 -10.58 -23.00 -19.10
CA GLU A 289 -11.48 -23.46 -20.15
C GLU A 289 -10.97 -24.70 -20.89
N GLY A 290 -9.74 -25.15 -20.58
CA GLY A 290 -9.12 -26.35 -21.19
C GLY A 290 -8.43 -26.07 -22.54
N ASN A 291 -8.24 -24.83 -22.91
CA ASN A 291 -7.56 -24.38 -24.13
C ASN A 291 -6.02 -24.34 -23.95
N GLU A 292 -5.41 -25.49 -23.58
CA GLU A 292 -3.99 -25.55 -23.21
C GLU A 292 -3.04 -25.00 -24.30
N ALA A 293 -3.32 -25.23 -25.57
CA ALA A 293 -2.50 -24.72 -26.65
C ALA A 293 -2.49 -23.18 -26.70
N LEU A 294 -3.67 -22.57 -26.57
CA LEU A 294 -3.82 -21.12 -26.56
C LEU A 294 -3.22 -20.49 -25.27
N PHE A 295 -3.37 -21.18 -24.14
CA PHE A 295 -2.70 -20.77 -22.90
C PHE A 295 -1.18 -20.71 -23.08
N ASN A 296 -0.58 -21.79 -23.63
CA ASN A 296 0.87 -21.86 -23.84
C ASN A 296 1.35 -20.77 -24.82
N GLU A 297 0.60 -20.51 -25.90
CA GLU A 297 0.87 -19.41 -26.83
C GLU A 297 0.87 -18.06 -26.14
N LYS A 298 -0.19 -17.76 -25.36
CA LYS A 298 -0.32 -16.49 -24.64
C LYS A 298 0.78 -16.26 -23.62
N ILE A 299 1.15 -17.26 -22.81
CA ILE A 299 2.23 -17.11 -21.82
C ILE A 299 3.60 -16.93 -22.49
N ALA A 300 3.85 -17.59 -23.63
CA ALA A 300 5.08 -17.41 -24.40
C ALA A 300 5.16 -15.99 -24.98
N SER A 301 4.08 -15.50 -25.61
CA SER A 301 4.00 -14.11 -26.09
C SER A 301 4.21 -13.09 -24.97
N LEU A 302 3.56 -13.30 -23.82
CA LEU A 302 3.68 -12.43 -22.65
C LEU A 302 5.11 -12.39 -22.12
N TYR A 303 5.81 -13.53 -22.11
CA TYR A 303 7.22 -13.61 -21.74
C TYR A 303 8.10 -12.80 -22.69
N GLU A 304 7.92 -12.97 -24.01
CA GLU A 304 8.68 -12.23 -25.02
C GLU A 304 8.48 -10.73 -24.91
N GLU A 305 7.22 -10.29 -24.73
CA GLU A 305 6.88 -8.87 -24.53
C GLU A 305 7.51 -8.29 -23.26
N LEU A 306 7.52 -9.07 -22.16
CA LEU A 306 8.06 -8.65 -20.88
C LEU A 306 9.59 -8.53 -20.94
N MET A 307 10.27 -9.47 -21.61
CA MET A 307 11.71 -9.43 -21.85
C MET A 307 12.09 -8.28 -22.78
N ALA A 308 11.28 -7.98 -23.81
CA ALA A 308 11.47 -6.82 -24.68
C ALA A 308 11.26 -5.50 -23.90
N TYR A 309 10.29 -5.44 -23.00
CA TYR A 309 10.04 -4.27 -22.15
C TYR A 309 11.24 -3.99 -21.23
N GLU A 310 11.86 -5.02 -20.62
CA GLU A 310 13.04 -4.89 -19.76
C GLU A 310 14.22 -4.23 -20.50
N THR A 311 14.41 -4.52 -21.79
CA THR A 311 15.50 -3.94 -22.58
C THR A 311 15.32 -2.44 -22.86
N THR A 312 14.08 -1.94 -22.83
CA THR A 312 13.71 -0.56 -23.18
C THR A 312 13.42 0.33 -21.96
N ASN A 313 13.17 -0.26 -20.80
CA ASN A 313 12.76 0.45 -19.58
C ASN A 313 13.70 0.11 -18.43
N THR A 314 13.93 1.09 -17.55
CA THR A 314 14.88 0.96 -16.43
C THR A 314 14.26 0.36 -15.16
N SER A 315 12.94 0.26 -15.08
CA SER A 315 12.24 -0.25 -13.89
C SER A 315 10.88 -0.84 -14.21
N PHE A 316 10.57 -1.97 -13.57
CA PHE A 316 9.24 -2.54 -13.50
C PHE A 316 8.45 -1.91 -12.35
N ASN A 317 7.11 -1.88 -12.48
CA ASN A 317 6.22 -1.53 -11.38
C ASN A 317 5.83 -2.78 -10.55
N ASN A 318 5.14 -2.58 -9.42
CA ASN A 318 4.78 -3.70 -8.54
C ASN A 318 3.88 -4.75 -9.22
N ASN A 319 2.99 -4.35 -10.14
CA ASN A 319 2.14 -5.29 -10.87
C ASN A 319 2.96 -6.12 -11.87
N ASP A 320 4.00 -5.53 -12.49
CA ASP A 320 4.89 -6.27 -13.38
C ASP A 320 5.65 -7.35 -12.60
N TYR A 321 6.10 -7.04 -11.38
CA TYR A 321 6.75 -8.05 -10.52
C TYR A 321 5.81 -9.20 -10.14
N LEU A 322 4.52 -8.93 -9.91
CA LEU A 322 3.53 -9.99 -9.70
C LEU A 322 3.41 -10.89 -10.94
N VAL A 323 3.39 -10.31 -12.14
CA VAL A 323 3.36 -11.09 -13.37
C VAL A 323 4.64 -11.89 -13.57
N ILE A 324 5.81 -11.29 -13.32
CA ILE A 324 7.10 -11.97 -13.40
C ILE A 324 7.11 -13.19 -12.46
N THR A 325 6.65 -13.04 -11.20
CA THR A 325 6.62 -14.15 -10.25
C THR A 325 5.68 -15.26 -10.68
N GLU A 326 4.49 -14.94 -11.16
CA GLU A 326 3.53 -15.93 -11.64
C GLU A 326 4.04 -16.69 -12.88
N LEU A 327 4.56 -15.96 -13.88
CA LEU A 327 5.15 -16.60 -15.07
C LEU A 327 6.35 -17.48 -14.71
N MET A 328 7.21 -17.01 -13.82
CA MET A 328 8.38 -17.76 -13.34
C MET A 328 7.96 -19.11 -12.75
N VAL A 329 6.92 -19.13 -11.91
CA VAL A 329 6.38 -20.38 -11.34
C VAL A 329 5.73 -21.26 -12.41
N ILE A 330 4.92 -20.68 -13.31
CA ILE A 330 4.27 -21.41 -14.41
C ILE A 330 5.32 -22.12 -15.30
N PHE A 331 6.36 -21.40 -15.70
CA PHE A 331 7.43 -21.98 -16.51
C PHE A 331 8.21 -23.06 -15.75
N ALA A 332 8.53 -22.84 -14.47
CA ALA A 332 9.19 -23.85 -13.65
C ALA A 332 8.33 -25.11 -13.48
N GLU A 333 7.02 -25.00 -13.25
CA GLU A 333 6.10 -26.16 -13.16
C GLU A 333 5.99 -26.92 -14.47
N LYS A 334 6.07 -26.24 -15.61
CA LYS A 334 6.02 -26.86 -16.96
C LYS A 334 7.40 -27.39 -17.43
N GLY A 335 8.47 -27.12 -16.71
CA GLY A 335 9.83 -27.56 -17.04
C GLY A 335 10.57 -26.67 -18.05
N PHE A 336 10.10 -25.45 -18.30
CA PHE A 336 10.79 -24.43 -19.08
C PHE A 336 11.85 -23.74 -18.19
N VAL A 337 12.98 -24.44 -18.02
CA VAL A 337 14.00 -24.09 -17.02
C VAL A 337 14.70 -22.78 -17.37
N ASP A 338 15.01 -22.54 -18.65
CA ASP A 338 15.75 -21.35 -19.10
C ASP A 338 14.89 -20.07 -18.97
N GLU A 339 13.62 -20.15 -19.32
CA GLU A 339 12.67 -19.04 -19.18
C GLU A 339 12.43 -18.70 -17.72
N ALA A 340 12.21 -19.71 -16.88
CA ALA A 340 12.05 -19.51 -15.44
C ALA A 340 13.29 -18.88 -14.79
N ALA A 341 14.49 -19.33 -15.17
CA ALA A 341 15.76 -18.78 -14.68
C ALA A 341 15.98 -17.33 -15.16
N SER A 342 15.60 -17.02 -16.40
CA SER A 342 15.69 -15.65 -16.93
C SER A 342 14.79 -14.68 -16.17
N LEU A 343 13.53 -15.06 -15.91
CA LEU A 343 12.60 -14.26 -15.10
C LEU A 343 13.08 -14.10 -13.66
N MET A 344 13.65 -15.16 -13.07
CA MET A 344 14.25 -15.08 -11.73
C MET A 344 15.42 -14.09 -11.69
N GLY A 345 16.17 -13.95 -12.77
CA GLY A 345 17.23 -12.94 -12.92
C GLY A 345 16.71 -11.50 -12.81
N LEU A 346 15.48 -11.25 -13.28
CA LEU A 346 14.82 -9.93 -13.14
C LEU A 346 14.48 -9.63 -11.68
N MET A 347 14.13 -10.64 -10.89
CA MET A 347 13.77 -10.49 -9.47
C MET A 347 14.95 -10.07 -8.58
N ASN A 348 16.20 -10.37 -8.99
CA ASN A 348 17.40 -9.92 -8.27
C ASN A 348 17.58 -8.40 -8.24
N LYS A 349 16.81 -7.65 -9.05
CA LYS A 349 16.79 -6.18 -9.09
C LYS A 349 15.74 -5.58 -8.13
N VAL A 350 14.92 -6.43 -7.50
CA VAL A 350 13.87 -6.00 -6.55
C VAL A 350 14.50 -5.71 -5.20
N ASP A 351 14.09 -4.62 -4.58
CA ASP A 351 14.46 -4.29 -3.20
C ASP A 351 13.99 -5.42 -2.25
N GLU A 352 14.84 -5.83 -1.31
CA GLU A 352 14.61 -6.93 -0.34
C GLU A 352 13.32 -6.77 0.53
N ARG A 353 12.60 -5.68 0.34
CA ARG A 353 11.44 -5.27 1.15
C ARG A 353 10.17 -6.08 0.91
N VAL A 354 10.07 -6.83 -0.18
CA VAL A 354 8.84 -7.57 -0.51
C VAL A 354 9.00 -9.03 -0.11
N LYS A 355 8.80 -9.32 1.19
CA LYS A 355 8.93 -10.68 1.76
C LYS A 355 8.11 -11.74 1.02
N GLU A 356 6.92 -11.38 0.51
CA GLU A 356 6.04 -12.29 -0.21
C GLU A 356 6.69 -12.82 -1.50
N LEU A 357 7.40 -11.98 -2.24
CA LEU A 357 8.09 -12.38 -3.47
C LEU A 357 9.16 -13.44 -3.22
N ASN A 358 9.76 -13.47 -2.01
CA ASN A 358 10.76 -14.47 -1.65
C ASN A 358 10.20 -15.90 -1.65
N PHE A 359 8.93 -16.10 -1.29
CA PHE A 359 8.31 -17.42 -1.35
C PHE A 359 8.16 -17.93 -2.79
N PHE A 360 7.83 -17.06 -3.74
CA PHE A 360 7.78 -17.41 -5.16
C PHE A 360 9.16 -17.77 -5.70
N ILE A 361 10.18 -16.99 -5.34
CA ILE A 361 11.58 -17.26 -5.75
C ILE A 361 12.04 -18.61 -5.19
N GLU A 362 11.86 -18.85 -3.90
CA GLU A 362 12.26 -20.11 -3.27
C GLU A 362 11.50 -21.33 -3.85
N TYR A 363 10.21 -21.16 -4.14
CA TYR A 363 9.44 -22.23 -4.79
C TYR A 363 9.96 -22.52 -6.20
N THR A 364 10.21 -21.48 -6.98
CA THR A 364 10.80 -21.63 -8.33
C THR A 364 12.17 -22.30 -8.27
N GLU A 365 13.08 -21.85 -7.43
CA GLU A 365 14.39 -22.49 -7.23
C GLU A 365 14.26 -23.98 -6.88
N THR A 366 13.27 -24.30 -6.05
CA THR A 366 13.00 -25.69 -5.67
C THR A 366 12.52 -26.52 -6.87
N LEU A 367 11.63 -25.97 -7.72
CA LEU A 367 11.16 -26.64 -8.94
C LEU A 367 12.29 -26.83 -9.97
N LEU A 368 13.19 -25.86 -10.10
CA LEU A 368 14.34 -25.99 -11.01
C LEU A 368 15.23 -27.16 -10.61
N LEU A 369 15.49 -27.40 -9.32
CA LEU A 369 16.21 -28.59 -8.86
C LEU A 369 15.51 -29.90 -9.23
N TYR A 370 14.17 -29.93 -9.18
CA TYR A 370 13.39 -31.09 -9.62
C TYR A 370 13.65 -31.44 -11.08
N HIS A 371 13.64 -30.44 -11.97
CA HIS A 371 13.88 -30.64 -13.40
C HIS A 371 15.35 -30.93 -13.75
N GLN A 372 16.29 -30.52 -12.91
CA GLN A 372 17.71 -30.86 -13.01
C GLN A 372 18.03 -32.26 -12.49
N ASN A 373 17.02 -33.03 -12.05
CA ASN A 373 17.15 -34.36 -11.45
C ASN A 373 17.95 -34.38 -10.13
N GLU A 374 18.04 -33.25 -9.45
CA GLU A 374 18.65 -33.14 -8.12
C GLU A 374 17.65 -33.48 -7.01
N GLN A 375 17.17 -34.73 -7.01
CA GLN A 375 16.07 -35.16 -6.16
C GLN A 375 16.30 -34.92 -4.65
N VAL A 376 17.52 -35.12 -4.14
CA VAL A 376 17.85 -34.91 -2.73
C VAL A 376 17.78 -33.45 -2.37
N SER A 377 18.40 -32.58 -3.15
CA SER A 377 18.39 -31.12 -2.98
C SER A 377 16.98 -30.56 -3.09
N TYR A 378 16.18 -31.08 -4.04
CA TYR A 378 14.77 -30.72 -4.19
C TYR A 378 13.96 -31.02 -2.92
N GLU A 379 14.04 -32.27 -2.41
CA GLU A 379 13.27 -32.69 -1.24
C GLU A 379 13.67 -31.91 0.01
N GLU A 380 14.97 -31.64 0.23
CA GLU A 380 15.45 -30.84 1.34
C GLU A 380 14.93 -29.40 1.27
N LYS A 381 15.00 -28.75 0.12
CA LYS A 381 14.47 -27.39 -0.06
C LYS A 381 12.95 -27.36 0.07
N MET A 382 12.23 -28.32 -0.51
CA MET A 382 10.77 -28.40 -0.41
C MET A 382 10.31 -28.57 1.05
N ILE A 383 10.97 -29.42 1.84
CA ILE A 383 10.67 -29.58 3.27
C ILE A 383 10.93 -28.29 4.05
N LYS A 384 12.00 -27.55 3.72
CA LYS A 384 12.27 -26.25 4.33
C LYS A 384 11.20 -25.22 3.98
N LEU A 385 10.78 -25.17 2.72
CA LEU A 385 9.73 -24.27 2.26
C LEU A 385 8.39 -24.58 2.95
N LEU A 386 7.99 -25.86 3.02
CA LEU A 386 6.75 -26.28 3.68
C LEU A 386 6.67 -25.90 5.17
N LYS A 387 7.79 -25.77 5.85
CA LYS A 387 7.80 -25.35 7.27
C LYS A 387 7.48 -23.88 7.49
N LYS A 388 7.59 -23.05 6.48
CA LYS A 388 7.43 -21.60 6.55
C LYS A 388 6.43 -21.02 5.57
N ILE A 389 5.90 -21.84 4.64
CA ILE A 389 4.97 -21.35 3.62
C ILE A 389 3.66 -20.83 4.21
N ASP A 390 3.25 -21.32 5.37
CA ASP A 390 2.07 -20.84 6.08
C ASP A 390 2.25 -19.42 6.65
N ASP A 391 3.48 -18.89 6.67
CA ASP A 391 3.78 -17.49 6.99
C ASP A 391 3.54 -16.55 5.78
N SER A 392 3.28 -17.10 4.59
CA SER A 392 2.86 -16.33 3.41
C SER A 392 1.43 -15.83 3.57
N ASN A 393 1.16 -14.62 3.09
CA ASN A 393 -0.19 -14.08 3.02
C ASN A 393 -0.94 -14.48 1.72
N ASP A 394 -0.31 -15.30 0.86
CA ASP A 394 -0.89 -15.77 -0.40
C ASP A 394 -1.43 -17.21 -0.28
N PRO A 395 -2.75 -17.38 -0.08
CA PRO A 395 -3.36 -18.69 0.06
C PRO A 395 -3.27 -19.54 -1.22
N ILE A 396 -3.19 -18.90 -2.39
CA ILE A 396 -3.07 -19.60 -3.69
C ILE A 396 -1.69 -20.22 -3.80
N LEU A 397 -0.65 -19.47 -3.45
CA LEU A 397 0.72 -19.98 -3.43
C LEU A 397 0.88 -21.13 -2.42
N ILE A 398 0.31 -20.97 -1.22
CA ILE A 398 0.33 -22.02 -0.17
C ILE A 398 -0.28 -23.33 -0.70
N ASP A 399 -1.48 -23.25 -1.27
CA ASP A 399 -2.18 -24.40 -1.83
C ASP A 399 -1.39 -25.06 -2.98
N ARG A 400 -0.83 -24.25 -3.87
CA ARG A 400 -0.02 -24.67 -5.01
C ARG A 400 1.24 -25.44 -4.59
N VAL A 401 2.00 -24.89 -3.62
CA VAL A 401 3.20 -25.53 -3.04
C VAL A 401 2.83 -26.85 -2.36
N LYS A 402 1.79 -26.86 -1.52
CA LYS A 402 1.35 -28.05 -0.80
C LYS A 402 0.87 -29.15 -1.75
N LYS A 403 0.08 -28.84 -2.78
CA LYS A 403 -0.37 -29.77 -3.80
C LYS A 403 0.78 -30.37 -4.60
N HIS A 404 1.73 -29.55 -5.03
CA HIS A 404 2.90 -30.03 -5.77
C HIS A 404 3.75 -30.97 -4.92
N ALA A 405 4.07 -30.57 -3.70
CA ALA A 405 4.85 -31.36 -2.75
C ALA A 405 4.17 -32.71 -2.43
N SER A 406 2.88 -32.69 -2.10
CA SER A 406 2.10 -33.92 -1.84
C SER A 406 2.13 -34.88 -3.02
N LYS A 407 1.92 -34.37 -4.25
CA LYS A 407 1.98 -35.20 -5.47
C LYS A 407 3.37 -35.82 -5.67
N HIS A 408 4.45 -35.07 -5.42
CA HIS A 408 5.81 -35.60 -5.49
C HIS A 408 6.09 -36.69 -4.46
N PHE A 409 5.77 -36.44 -3.20
CA PHE A 409 6.01 -37.41 -2.12
C PHE A 409 5.15 -38.66 -2.24
N ALA A 410 3.94 -38.53 -2.78
CA ALA A 410 3.12 -39.71 -3.13
C ALA A 410 3.77 -40.58 -4.23
N LYS A 411 4.30 -39.94 -5.29
CA LYS A 411 5.04 -40.63 -6.36
C LYS A 411 6.32 -41.31 -5.84
N SER A 412 6.97 -40.71 -4.85
CA SER A 412 8.18 -41.22 -4.20
C SER A 412 7.88 -42.24 -3.09
N THR A 413 6.65 -42.80 -3.02
CA THR A 413 6.19 -43.77 -2.02
C THR A 413 6.19 -43.26 -0.56
N LYS A 414 6.34 -41.99 -0.31
CA LYS A 414 6.32 -41.33 1.02
C LYS A 414 4.87 -40.92 1.37
N TYR A 415 3.94 -41.86 1.35
CA TYR A 415 2.49 -41.60 1.45
C TYR A 415 2.08 -40.86 2.73
N LYS A 416 2.71 -41.17 3.88
CA LYS A 416 2.41 -40.47 5.13
C LYS A 416 2.74 -38.97 5.04
N MET A 417 3.92 -38.65 4.51
CA MET A 417 4.34 -37.26 4.31
C MET A 417 3.41 -36.54 3.32
N ALA A 418 3.03 -37.21 2.22
CA ALA A 418 2.11 -36.64 1.25
C ALA A 418 0.74 -36.33 1.83
N TYR A 419 0.26 -37.17 2.77
CA TYR A 419 -1.01 -36.94 3.48
C TYR A 419 -0.89 -35.78 4.49
N ASP A 420 0.15 -35.81 5.33
CA ASP A 420 0.37 -34.82 6.40
C ASP A 420 0.54 -33.39 5.85
N ILE A 421 0.97 -33.22 4.58
CA ILE A 421 1.10 -31.90 3.93
C ILE A 421 -0.27 -31.28 3.59
N LEU A 422 -1.28 -32.09 3.29
CA LEU A 422 -2.62 -31.63 2.89
C LEU A 422 -3.62 -31.61 4.06
N SER A 423 -3.29 -32.24 5.17
CA SER A 423 -4.10 -32.24 6.39
C SER A 423 -3.84 -31.01 7.26
#